data_2810228fc415f8bc12f81dafce235c46
#
_entry.id   2810228fc415f8bc12f81dafce235c46
#
_cell.length_a   1.000
_cell.length_b   1.000
_cell.length_c   1.000
_cell.angle_alpha   90.00
_cell.angle_beta   90.00
_cell.angle_gamma   90.00
#
_symmetry.space_group_name_H-M   'P 1'
#
loop_
_entity.id
_entity.type
_entity.pdbx_description
1 polymer ?
#
loop_
_entity_poly.entity_id
_entity_poly.type
_entity_poly.pdbx_seq_one_letter_code
_entity_poly.pdbx_strand_id
1 'polypeptide(L)'
;MPFTKNQIITLEIEALSNDGNGVAHKDGQAVFVPLTAPGDVAEVRIVKPMKTYAFGRVEKLLTAGPGRVRQDCPVAGPCGGCGLRHISYEAECAAKTQFVRDAFARLGKLDVPVPDVLGAPDTDRYRNKVQLPVGTDENGHIVTGFFAGRSHRIVACTDCKLQPAWMNELAARTCALLEENGITAYNEETHTGRVRHLYMRQGWHSGQRLLCFVVNGNGLPNEAEICATLQKEFALTTILVNRNSERTNVILGRRTRTVLGPGVIEDTLAGVPLRMGVHEFYQVNTPAAEVLYAKAREYAGLKPDDFLLDLYCGMGTIGLSMLADCKRLVGVEVVPQAVEGAKETAARLGLDADRADFRCQDAGAAAAQLAAEGARPDVIIVDPPRKGCDEATLTAIAEMAPRTVVMVSCNAATAARDAKWLTEHGYKAVEVQPVDLFPRTKHVECVVKLTRG
;
A
#
# COMPACT_ATOMS: atom_id res chain seq x y z
N MET A 1 -30.41 -11.03 -23.89
CA MET A 1 -31.13 -11.69 -22.77
C MET A 1 -30.22 -11.67 -21.54
N PRO A 2 -30.72 -11.58 -20.30
CA PRO A 2 -29.88 -11.62 -19.13
C PRO A 2 -29.14 -12.95 -19.03
N PHE A 3 -27.89 -12.91 -18.59
CA PHE A 3 -27.10 -14.11 -18.37
C PHE A 3 -27.71 -15.01 -17.29
N THR A 4 -27.53 -16.32 -17.45
CA THR A 4 -27.92 -17.31 -16.43
C THR A 4 -26.70 -17.86 -15.71
N LYS A 5 -26.88 -18.22 -14.43
CA LYS A 5 -25.79 -18.83 -13.63
C LYS A 5 -25.36 -20.16 -14.27
N ASN A 6 -24.07 -20.42 -14.31
CA ASN A 6 -23.41 -21.57 -14.92
C ASN A 6 -23.47 -21.64 -16.47
N GLN A 7 -24.02 -20.64 -17.13
CA GLN A 7 -23.93 -20.52 -18.58
C GLN A 7 -22.47 -20.38 -18.98
N ILE A 8 -22.03 -21.07 -20.02
CA ILE A 8 -20.70 -20.93 -20.63
C ILE A 8 -20.85 -20.13 -21.92
N ILE A 9 -20.06 -19.11 -22.08
CA ILE A 9 -20.05 -18.23 -23.26
C ILE A 9 -18.61 -17.95 -23.68
N THR A 10 -18.39 -17.78 -24.97
CA THR A 10 -17.11 -17.32 -25.49
C THR A 10 -17.09 -15.78 -25.48
N LEU A 11 -16.03 -15.24 -24.90
CA LEU A 11 -15.79 -13.79 -24.79
C LEU A 11 -14.40 -13.44 -25.27
N GLU A 12 -14.30 -12.28 -25.92
CA GLU A 12 -13.05 -11.58 -26.15
C GLU A 12 -12.93 -10.47 -25.10
N ILE A 13 -11.78 -10.40 -24.43
CA ILE A 13 -11.52 -9.42 -23.38
C ILE A 13 -11.03 -8.12 -24.02
N GLU A 14 -11.77 -7.05 -23.81
CA GLU A 14 -11.55 -5.75 -24.47
C GLU A 14 -10.61 -4.86 -23.65
N ALA A 15 -10.73 -4.89 -22.31
CA ALA A 15 -10.03 -4.00 -21.41
C ALA A 15 -9.83 -4.63 -20.02
N LEU A 16 -9.12 -3.91 -19.13
CA LEU A 16 -9.08 -4.19 -17.70
C LEU A 16 -9.88 -3.13 -16.92
N SER A 17 -10.63 -3.55 -15.93
CA SER A 17 -11.23 -2.66 -14.92
C SER A 17 -10.19 -2.24 -13.89
N ASN A 18 -10.44 -1.15 -13.17
CA ASN A 18 -9.61 -0.69 -12.05
C ASN A 18 -9.51 -1.71 -10.89
N ASP A 19 -10.35 -2.74 -10.89
CA ASP A 19 -10.26 -3.90 -9.99
C ASP A 19 -9.36 -5.01 -10.53
N GLY A 20 -8.74 -4.83 -11.71
CA GLY A 20 -7.85 -5.80 -12.36
C GLY A 20 -8.59 -6.99 -13.01
N ASN A 21 -9.91 -6.90 -13.17
CA ASN A 21 -10.67 -7.89 -13.91
C ASN A 21 -10.69 -7.53 -15.40
N GLY A 22 -10.56 -8.51 -16.27
CA GLY A 22 -10.86 -8.31 -17.68
C GLY A 22 -12.32 -7.93 -17.88
N VAL A 23 -12.59 -7.08 -18.83
CA VAL A 23 -13.92 -6.59 -19.22
C VAL A 23 -14.20 -7.04 -20.64
N ALA A 24 -15.33 -7.69 -20.83
CA ALA A 24 -15.88 -8.02 -22.14
C ALA A 24 -17.34 -7.59 -22.19
N HIS A 25 -17.87 -7.37 -23.37
CA HIS A 25 -19.30 -7.10 -23.57
C HIS A 25 -19.95 -8.19 -24.41
N LYS A 26 -21.14 -8.62 -24.00
CA LYS A 26 -21.97 -9.56 -24.72
C LYS A 26 -23.43 -9.17 -24.57
N ASP A 27 -24.15 -9.08 -25.69
CA ASP A 27 -25.58 -8.69 -25.71
C ASP A 27 -25.89 -7.39 -24.94
N GLY A 28 -24.97 -6.39 -25.00
CA GLY A 28 -25.12 -5.11 -24.33
C GLY A 28 -24.83 -5.12 -22.82
N GLN A 29 -24.34 -6.22 -22.26
CA GLN A 29 -23.97 -6.33 -20.84
C GLN A 29 -22.48 -6.55 -20.67
N ALA A 30 -21.87 -5.89 -19.67
CA ALA A 30 -20.48 -6.10 -19.30
C ALA A 30 -20.31 -7.42 -18.51
N VAL A 31 -19.24 -8.14 -18.79
CA VAL A 31 -18.83 -9.34 -18.03
C VAL A 31 -17.42 -9.11 -17.48
N PHE A 32 -17.28 -9.19 -16.16
CA PHE A 32 -16.01 -9.05 -15.46
C PHE A 32 -15.39 -10.42 -15.21
N VAL A 33 -14.19 -10.65 -15.71
CA VAL A 33 -13.51 -11.95 -15.67
C VAL A 33 -12.13 -11.80 -15.06
N PRO A 34 -11.90 -12.29 -13.82
CA PRO A 34 -10.58 -12.24 -13.18
C PRO A 34 -9.52 -13.03 -13.98
N LEU A 35 -8.26 -12.60 -13.86
CA LEU A 35 -7.08 -13.27 -14.43
C LEU A 35 -7.14 -13.40 -15.97
N THR A 36 -7.79 -12.45 -16.63
CA THR A 36 -7.76 -12.32 -18.09
C THR A 36 -7.06 -11.03 -18.51
N ALA A 37 -6.54 -11.01 -19.73
CA ALA A 37 -5.83 -9.92 -20.35
C ALA A 37 -6.59 -9.38 -21.57
N PRO A 38 -6.47 -8.10 -21.93
CA PRO A 38 -7.01 -7.59 -23.20
C PRO A 38 -6.50 -8.40 -24.40
N GLY A 39 -7.41 -8.76 -25.31
CA GLY A 39 -7.16 -9.64 -26.45
C GLY A 39 -7.25 -11.14 -26.15
N ASP A 40 -7.45 -11.55 -24.89
CA ASP A 40 -7.77 -12.95 -24.61
C ASP A 40 -9.12 -13.32 -25.19
N VAL A 41 -9.19 -14.49 -25.82
CA VAL A 41 -10.46 -15.16 -26.16
C VAL A 41 -10.60 -16.37 -25.26
N ALA A 42 -11.70 -16.45 -24.51
CA ALA A 42 -11.89 -17.50 -23.51
C ALA A 42 -13.34 -18.00 -23.44
N GLU A 43 -13.49 -19.27 -23.13
CA GLU A 43 -14.76 -19.81 -22.61
C GLU A 43 -14.89 -19.41 -21.13
N VAL A 44 -15.96 -18.70 -20.83
CA VAL A 44 -16.22 -18.12 -19.52
C VAL A 44 -17.52 -18.65 -18.97
N ARG A 45 -17.45 -19.22 -17.75
CA ARG A 45 -18.63 -19.60 -16.99
C ARG A 45 -19.15 -18.41 -16.19
N ILE A 46 -20.42 -18.06 -16.38
CA ILE A 46 -21.07 -17.03 -15.57
C ILE A 46 -21.28 -17.56 -14.14
N VAL A 47 -20.61 -16.95 -13.19
CA VAL A 47 -20.69 -17.34 -11.76
C VAL A 47 -21.71 -16.50 -10.99
N LYS A 48 -21.88 -15.24 -11.38
CA LYS A 48 -22.84 -14.32 -10.73
C LYS A 48 -23.44 -13.36 -11.76
N PRO A 49 -24.64 -13.67 -12.29
CA PRO A 49 -25.37 -12.71 -13.11
C PRO A 49 -25.99 -11.62 -12.25
N MET A 50 -25.93 -10.37 -12.72
CA MET A 50 -26.56 -9.18 -12.15
C MET A 50 -27.51 -8.58 -13.19
N LYS A 51 -28.28 -7.55 -12.82
CA LYS A 51 -29.26 -6.94 -13.71
C LYS A 51 -28.62 -6.31 -14.98
N THR A 52 -27.46 -5.67 -14.82
CA THR A 52 -26.79 -4.88 -15.87
C THR A 52 -25.39 -5.40 -16.25
N TYR A 53 -24.84 -6.31 -15.51
CA TYR A 53 -23.53 -6.91 -15.73
C TYR A 53 -23.43 -8.31 -15.13
N ALA A 54 -22.33 -9.03 -15.37
CA ALA A 54 -22.08 -10.33 -14.77
C ALA A 54 -20.62 -10.49 -14.33
N PHE A 55 -20.39 -11.44 -13.42
CA PHE A 55 -19.05 -11.95 -13.14
C PHE A 55 -18.88 -13.34 -13.74
N GLY A 56 -17.76 -13.55 -14.41
CA GLY A 56 -17.38 -14.80 -15.01
C GLY A 56 -16.10 -15.39 -14.40
N ARG A 57 -15.87 -16.67 -14.69
CA ARG A 57 -14.63 -17.38 -14.42
C ARG A 57 -14.18 -18.09 -15.68
N VAL A 58 -12.90 -17.97 -16.02
CA VAL A 58 -12.32 -18.68 -17.16
C VAL A 58 -12.45 -20.20 -16.94
N GLU A 59 -13.06 -20.89 -17.88
CA GLU A 59 -13.04 -22.34 -17.98
C GLU A 59 -11.92 -22.81 -18.90
N LYS A 60 -11.74 -22.10 -20.02
CA LYS A 60 -10.69 -22.41 -20.99
C LYS A 60 -10.24 -21.16 -21.72
N LEU A 61 -8.94 -20.91 -21.75
CA LEU A 61 -8.35 -19.91 -22.62
C LEU A 61 -8.23 -20.51 -24.02
N LEU A 62 -8.82 -19.86 -25.02
CA LEU A 62 -8.80 -20.29 -26.41
C LEU A 62 -7.63 -19.63 -27.17
N THR A 63 -7.49 -18.31 -26.97
CA THR A 63 -6.40 -17.52 -27.57
C THR A 63 -5.86 -16.58 -26.48
N ALA A 64 -4.54 -16.50 -26.39
CA ALA A 64 -3.88 -15.56 -25.48
C ALA A 64 -3.76 -14.20 -26.14
N GLY A 65 -4.12 -13.15 -25.41
CA GLY A 65 -3.90 -11.76 -25.83
C GLY A 65 -2.41 -11.39 -25.87
N PRO A 66 -2.04 -10.34 -26.60
CA PRO A 66 -0.64 -9.98 -26.83
C PRO A 66 0.12 -9.61 -25.55
N GLY A 67 -0.57 -9.09 -24.55
CA GLY A 67 0.04 -8.73 -23.25
C GLY A 67 0.07 -9.88 -22.23
N ARG A 68 -0.46 -11.07 -22.56
CA ARG A 68 -0.47 -12.20 -21.63
C ARG A 68 0.91 -12.84 -21.50
N VAL A 69 1.30 -13.15 -20.27
CA VAL A 69 2.52 -13.91 -19.97
C VAL A 69 2.21 -15.16 -19.15
N ARG A 70 3.17 -16.10 -19.14
CA ARG A 70 3.07 -17.27 -18.27
C ARG A 70 3.14 -16.85 -16.82
N GLN A 71 2.15 -17.23 -16.04
CA GLN A 71 2.12 -16.99 -14.61
C GLN A 71 3.15 -17.87 -13.89
N ASP A 72 4.03 -17.25 -13.13
CA ASP A 72 5.18 -17.87 -12.44
C ASP A 72 4.96 -18.09 -10.94
N CYS A 73 3.78 -17.72 -10.43
CA CYS A 73 3.38 -17.96 -9.04
C CYS A 73 2.27 -19.01 -8.98
N PRO A 74 2.52 -20.19 -8.40
CA PRO A 74 1.54 -21.29 -8.39
C PRO A 74 0.29 -20.99 -7.55
N VAL A 75 0.38 -20.03 -6.63
CA VAL A 75 -0.72 -19.67 -5.70
C VAL A 75 -1.40 -18.35 -6.08
N ALA A 76 -1.10 -17.74 -7.22
CA ALA A 76 -1.60 -16.41 -7.57
C ALA A 76 -3.13 -16.35 -7.62
N GLY A 77 -3.80 -17.36 -8.16
CA GLY A 77 -5.26 -17.42 -8.19
C GLY A 77 -5.89 -17.51 -6.80
N PRO A 78 -5.57 -18.53 -6.00
CA PRO A 78 -6.10 -18.69 -4.64
C PRO A 78 -5.70 -17.56 -3.68
N CYS A 79 -4.46 -17.07 -3.73
CA CYS A 79 -3.94 -16.00 -2.88
C CYS A 79 -4.60 -14.66 -3.19
N GLY A 80 -4.83 -14.34 -4.48
CA GLY A 80 -5.45 -13.07 -4.90
C GLY A 80 -4.61 -11.81 -4.66
N GLY A 81 -3.37 -11.92 -4.16
CA GLY A 81 -2.52 -10.77 -3.89
C GLY A 81 -2.00 -10.08 -5.16
N CYS A 82 -1.71 -10.85 -6.21
CA CYS A 82 -1.17 -10.38 -7.48
C CYS A 82 -2.24 -10.44 -8.58
N GLY A 83 -3.06 -9.43 -8.69
CA GLY A 83 -4.16 -9.38 -9.66
C GLY A 83 -3.71 -9.25 -11.11
N LEU A 84 -2.48 -8.78 -11.38
CA LEU A 84 -1.97 -8.50 -12.74
C LEU A 84 -0.72 -9.31 -13.13
N ARG A 85 -0.34 -10.33 -12.36
CA ARG A 85 0.88 -11.12 -12.63
C ARG A 85 0.80 -11.99 -13.88
N HIS A 86 -0.36 -12.12 -14.48
CA HIS A 86 -0.60 -12.87 -15.71
C HIS A 86 -0.43 -12.05 -17.00
N ILE A 87 -0.06 -10.77 -16.87
CA ILE A 87 0.26 -9.87 -17.99
C ILE A 87 1.69 -9.34 -17.88
N SER A 88 2.24 -8.89 -19.01
CA SER A 88 3.56 -8.26 -19.06
C SER A 88 3.55 -6.95 -18.27
N TYR A 89 4.72 -6.51 -17.83
CA TYR A 89 4.80 -5.27 -17.05
C TYR A 89 4.43 -4.04 -17.89
N GLU A 90 4.75 -4.04 -19.18
CA GLU A 90 4.35 -3.00 -20.12
C GLU A 90 2.82 -2.91 -20.23
N ALA A 91 2.14 -4.07 -20.36
CA ALA A 91 0.69 -4.12 -20.40
C ALA A 91 0.05 -3.69 -19.06
N GLU A 92 0.68 -4.03 -17.94
CA GLU A 92 0.28 -3.58 -16.59
C GLU A 92 0.40 -2.06 -16.47
N CYS A 93 1.53 -1.48 -16.90
CA CYS A 93 1.75 -0.03 -16.90
C CYS A 93 0.72 0.70 -17.77
N ALA A 94 0.45 0.21 -18.97
CA ALA A 94 -0.58 0.78 -19.84
C ALA A 94 -1.97 0.75 -19.20
N ALA A 95 -2.33 -0.37 -18.55
CA ALA A 95 -3.60 -0.49 -17.83
C ALA A 95 -3.70 0.48 -16.65
N LYS A 96 -2.65 0.62 -15.84
CA LYS A 96 -2.59 1.55 -14.71
C LYS A 96 -2.69 3.01 -15.16
N THR A 97 -2.03 3.37 -16.25
CA THR A 97 -2.19 4.68 -16.89
C THR A 97 -3.66 4.91 -17.26
N GLN A 98 -4.30 3.93 -17.90
CA GLN A 98 -5.69 4.05 -18.32
C GLN A 98 -6.66 4.15 -17.14
N PHE A 99 -6.40 3.44 -16.02
CA PHE A 99 -7.22 3.57 -14.80
C PHE A 99 -7.25 5.01 -14.27
N VAL A 100 -6.11 5.69 -14.28
CA VAL A 100 -6.03 7.07 -13.84
C VAL A 100 -6.68 8.01 -14.86
N ARG A 101 -6.44 7.83 -16.16
CA ARG A 101 -7.11 8.61 -17.23
C ARG A 101 -8.63 8.52 -17.13
N ASP A 102 -9.15 7.30 -16.99
CA ASP A 102 -10.60 7.07 -16.85
C ASP A 102 -11.19 7.71 -15.58
N ALA A 103 -10.47 7.66 -14.46
CA ALA A 103 -10.93 8.28 -13.22
C ALA A 103 -11.06 9.82 -13.38
N PHE A 104 -10.05 10.48 -13.91
CA PHE A 104 -10.06 11.92 -14.08
C PHE A 104 -11.06 12.37 -15.16
N ALA A 105 -11.08 11.70 -16.31
CA ALA A 105 -11.99 12.05 -17.40
C ALA A 105 -13.47 11.77 -17.06
N ARG A 106 -13.77 10.57 -16.53
CA ARG A 106 -15.16 10.13 -16.36
C ARG A 106 -15.76 10.53 -15.02
N LEU A 107 -15.01 10.38 -13.91
CA LEU A 107 -15.51 10.70 -12.56
C LEU A 107 -15.23 12.16 -12.21
N GLY A 108 -14.00 12.62 -12.42
CA GLY A 108 -13.59 14.00 -12.21
C GLY A 108 -14.21 14.96 -13.22
N LYS A 109 -14.50 14.50 -14.44
CA LYS A 109 -14.89 15.35 -15.60
C LYS A 109 -13.86 16.44 -15.85
N LEU A 110 -12.58 16.11 -15.65
CA LEU A 110 -11.44 16.98 -15.81
C LEU A 110 -10.69 16.59 -17.09
N ASP A 111 -10.51 17.57 -17.98
CA ASP A 111 -9.59 17.45 -19.12
C ASP A 111 -8.21 17.91 -18.67
N VAL A 112 -7.44 16.95 -18.14
CA VAL A 112 -6.11 17.18 -17.58
C VAL A 112 -5.12 16.18 -18.19
N PRO A 113 -3.89 16.59 -18.55
CA PRO A 113 -2.85 15.68 -19.00
C PRO A 113 -2.57 14.57 -17.99
N VAL A 114 -2.56 13.30 -18.46
CA VAL A 114 -2.18 12.12 -17.70
C VAL A 114 -1.11 11.40 -18.51
N PRO A 115 0.17 11.66 -18.25
CA PRO A 115 1.29 10.94 -18.86
C PRO A 115 1.26 9.45 -18.55
N ASP A 116 2.11 8.68 -19.20
CA ASP A 116 2.26 7.27 -18.88
C ASP A 116 2.78 7.08 -17.46
N VAL A 117 2.40 5.97 -16.84
CA VAL A 117 2.79 5.64 -15.47
C VAL A 117 4.31 5.59 -15.32
N LEU A 118 4.84 6.21 -14.27
CA LEU A 118 6.21 5.96 -13.85
C LEU A 118 6.28 4.56 -13.26
N GLY A 119 6.96 3.66 -13.96
CA GLY A 119 7.12 2.27 -13.56
C GLY A 119 8.01 2.15 -12.31
N ALA A 120 7.81 1.08 -11.54
CA ALA A 120 8.68 0.77 -10.42
C ALA A 120 10.05 0.28 -10.92
N PRO A 121 11.15 0.60 -10.22
CA PRO A 121 12.47 0.07 -10.54
C PRO A 121 12.55 -1.46 -10.51
N ASP A 122 11.84 -2.07 -9.53
CA ASP A 122 11.75 -3.51 -9.36
C ASP A 122 10.30 -3.98 -9.38
N THR A 123 9.99 -5.01 -10.14
CA THR A 123 8.63 -5.59 -10.22
C THR A 123 8.43 -6.78 -9.29
N ASP A 124 9.51 -7.32 -8.75
CA ASP A 124 9.55 -8.45 -7.81
C ASP A 124 10.47 -8.12 -6.63
N ARG A 125 10.29 -8.84 -5.52
CA ARG A 125 11.10 -8.73 -4.31
C ARG A 125 11.16 -7.34 -3.67
N TYR A 126 10.31 -6.42 -4.10
CA TYR A 126 10.31 -5.03 -3.66
C TYR A 126 9.70 -4.78 -2.28
N ARG A 127 8.88 -5.72 -1.79
CA ARG A 127 8.10 -5.51 -0.57
C ARG A 127 8.97 -5.62 0.67
N ASN A 128 9.22 -4.52 1.33
CA ASN A 128 10.07 -4.45 2.54
C ASN A 128 9.34 -4.85 3.84
N LYS A 129 8.04 -5.14 3.79
CA LYS A 129 7.22 -5.56 4.94
C LYS A 129 6.22 -6.63 4.56
N VAL A 130 6.08 -7.65 5.40
CA VAL A 130 5.05 -8.68 5.28
C VAL A 130 4.49 -9.07 6.65
N GLN A 131 3.23 -9.49 6.65
CA GLN A 131 2.52 -10.03 7.81
C GLN A 131 1.88 -11.35 7.37
N LEU A 132 2.52 -12.46 7.75
CA LEU A 132 2.08 -13.79 7.34
C LEU A 132 1.24 -14.42 8.46
N PRO A 133 -0.02 -14.78 8.23
CA PRO A 133 -0.76 -15.63 9.15
C PRO A 133 -0.06 -16.99 9.29
N VAL A 134 -0.06 -17.53 10.50
CA VAL A 134 0.45 -18.85 10.83
C VAL A 134 -0.73 -19.77 11.10
N GLY A 135 -0.77 -20.90 10.43
CA GLY A 135 -1.84 -21.89 10.56
C GLY A 135 -1.32 -23.29 10.43
N THR A 136 -2.23 -24.24 10.30
CA THR A 136 -1.92 -25.67 10.16
C THR A 136 -2.51 -26.17 8.85
N ASP A 137 -1.76 -26.97 8.10
CA ASP A 137 -2.24 -27.66 6.91
C ASP A 137 -3.06 -28.92 7.24
N GLU A 138 -3.49 -29.62 6.22
CA GLU A 138 -4.32 -30.83 6.34
C GLU A 138 -3.57 -32.01 7.04
N ASN A 139 -2.23 -31.98 7.03
CA ASN A 139 -1.36 -32.98 7.62
C ASN A 139 -0.94 -32.62 9.05
N GLY A 140 -1.35 -31.46 9.56
CA GLY A 140 -0.99 -30.98 10.89
C GLY A 140 0.32 -30.18 10.94
N HIS A 141 0.98 -29.91 9.81
CA HIS A 141 2.19 -29.10 9.74
C HIS A 141 1.88 -27.60 9.85
N ILE A 142 2.77 -26.88 10.52
CA ILE A 142 2.68 -25.41 10.62
C ILE A 142 3.05 -24.79 9.27
N VAL A 143 2.17 -23.96 8.76
CA VAL A 143 2.36 -23.27 7.48
C VAL A 143 2.13 -21.78 7.63
N THR A 144 2.77 -21.02 6.75
CA THR A 144 2.49 -19.59 6.56
C THR A 144 2.08 -19.31 5.12
N GLY A 145 1.40 -18.20 4.91
CA GLY A 145 1.00 -17.79 3.57
C GLY A 145 0.13 -16.53 3.60
N PHE A 146 -0.91 -16.53 2.81
CA PHE A 146 -1.84 -15.41 2.72
C PHE A 146 -3.27 -15.91 2.83
N PHE A 147 -4.18 -15.08 3.34
CA PHE A 147 -5.58 -15.44 3.35
C PHE A 147 -6.15 -15.46 1.93
N ALA A 148 -6.87 -16.51 1.59
CA ALA A 148 -7.66 -16.57 0.37
C ALA A 148 -8.72 -15.47 0.37
N GLY A 149 -9.00 -14.92 -0.79
CA GLY A 149 -9.92 -13.79 -0.91
C GLY A 149 -11.27 -14.05 -0.21
N ARG A 150 -11.68 -13.12 0.65
CA ARG A 150 -12.91 -13.16 1.46
C ARG A 150 -13.03 -14.35 2.42
N SER A 151 -11.91 -14.87 2.88
CA SER A 151 -11.87 -15.95 3.87
C SER A 151 -10.63 -15.84 4.75
N HIS A 152 -10.60 -16.60 5.86
CA HIS A 152 -9.43 -16.77 6.72
C HIS A 152 -8.68 -18.09 6.44
N ARG A 153 -8.99 -18.76 5.34
CA ARG A 153 -8.26 -19.95 4.90
C ARG A 153 -6.87 -19.52 4.39
N ILE A 154 -5.82 -20.04 5.00
CA ILE A 154 -4.44 -19.76 4.59
C ILE A 154 -4.15 -20.51 3.29
N VAL A 155 -3.67 -19.79 2.30
CA VAL A 155 -3.03 -20.32 1.10
C VAL A 155 -1.55 -20.37 1.39
N ALA A 156 -1.03 -21.56 1.68
CA ALA A 156 0.39 -21.76 1.96
C ALA A 156 1.23 -21.26 0.78
N CYS A 157 2.25 -20.45 1.08
CA CYS A 157 3.10 -19.86 0.07
C CYS A 157 4.56 -19.86 0.58
N THR A 158 5.39 -20.67 -0.05
CA THR A 158 6.80 -20.85 0.32
C THR A 158 7.73 -19.88 -0.43
N ASP A 159 7.30 -19.31 -1.54
CA ASP A 159 8.07 -18.34 -2.33
C ASP A 159 7.17 -17.26 -2.92
N CYS A 160 6.78 -16.31 -2.07
CA CYS A 160 6.10 -15.10 -2.54
C CYS A 160 7.09 -14.22 -3.32
N LYS A 161 6.80 -13.97 -4.59
CA LYS A 161 7.67 -13.18 -5.47
C LYS A 161 7.72 -11.69 -5.11
N LEU A 162 6.77 -11.17 -4.34
CA LEU A 162 6.75 -9.76 -3.96
C LEU A 162 7.71 -9.43 -2.81
N GLN A 163 7.94 -10.36 -1.89
CA GLN A 163 8.82 -10.15 -0.73
C GLN A 163 10.23 -10.69 -0.98
N PRO A 164 11.26 -10.13 -0.34
CA PRO A 164 12.64 -10.63 -0.41
C PRO A 164 12.74 -12.13 -0.11
N ALA A 165 13.65 -12.84 -0.77
CA ALA A 165 13.78 -14.29 -0.63
C ALA A 165 14.02 -14.71 0.84
N TRP A 166 14.87 -13.97 1.57
CA TRP A 166 15.14 -14.25 2.97
C TRP A 166 13.89 -14.26 3.87
N MET A 167 12.85 -13.49 3.55
CA MET A 167 11.58 -13.50 4.32
C MET A 167 10.83 -14.82 4.12
N ASN A 168 10.88 -15.40 2.91
CA ASN A 168 10.30 -16.71 2.65
C ASN A 168 11.06 -17.81 3.39
N GLU A 169 12.39 -17.78 3.33
CA GLU A 169 13.28 -18.71 4.00
C GLU A 169 13.15 -18.62 5.53
N LEU A 170 13.14 -17.40 6.08
CA LEU A 170 12.91 -17.15 7.51
C LEU A 170 11.55 -17.70 7.95
N ALA A 171 10.49 -17.48 7.18
CA ALA A 171 9.16 -17.98 7.50
C ALA A 171 9.15 -19.53 7.55
N ALA A 172 9.72 -20.18 6.56
CA ALA A 172 9.83 -21.65 6.51
C ALA A 172 10.65 -22.21 7.70
N ARG A 173 11.82 -21.61 7.97
CA ARG A 173 12.67 -22.03 9.12
C ARG A 173 11.97 -21.80 10.45
N THR A 174 11.23 -20.69 10.57
CA THR A 174 10.44 -20.39 11.77
C THR A 174 9.37 -21.45 11.98
N CYS A 175 8.61 -21.85 10.95
CA CYS A 175 7.61 -22.91 11.06
C CYS A 175 8.25 -24.22 11.57
N ALA A 176 9.40 -24.62 11.01
CA ALA A 176 10.13 -25.82 11.46
C ALA A 176 10.53 -25.73 12.95
N LEU A 177 11.08 -24.60 13.38
CA LEU A 177 11.45 -24.39 14.78
C LEU A 177 10.25 -24.41 15.73
N LEU A 178 9.10 -23.88 15.31
CA LEU A 178 7.87 -23.96 16.09
C LEU A 178 7.43 -25.42 16.28
N GLU A 179 7.48 -26.24 15.23
CA GLU A 179 7.16 -27.69 15.30
C GLU A 179 8.17 -28.44 16.18
N GLU A 180 9.47 -28.23 15.98
CA GLU A 180 10.55 -28.82 16.78
C GLU A 180 10.37 -28.56 18.29
N ASN A 181 9.78 -27.42 18.67
CA ASN A 181 9.54 -27.01 20.04
C ASN A 181 8.09 -27.27 20.53
N GLY A 182 7.26 -27.97 19.76
CA GLY A 182 5.88 -28.28 20.13
C GLY A 182 4.97 -27.07 20.27
N ILE A 183 5.31 -25.96 19.60
CA ILE A 183 4.54 -24.70 19.62
C ILE A 183 3.49 -24.78 18.53
N THR A 184 2.23 -24.49 18.88
CA THR A 184 1.10 -24.61 17.95
C THR A 184 0.77 -23.28 17.29
N ALA A 185 0.28 -23.35 16.05
CA ALA A 185 -0.37 -22.23 15.39
C ALA A 185 -1.69 -21.85 16.11
N TYR A 186 -2.03 -20.57 16.06
CA TYR A 186 -3.30 -20.08 16.61
C TYR A 186 -4.47 -20.48 15.70
N ASN A 187 -5.50 -21.05 16.30
CA ASN A 187 -6.74 -21.36 15.61
C ASN A 187 -7.79 -20.29 15.94
N GLU A 188 -8.29 -19.61 14.91
CA GLU A 188 -9.24 -18.49 15.06
C GLU A 188 -10.63 -18.94 15.48
N GLU A 189 -11.03 -20.20 15.25
CA GLU A 189 -12.34 -20.74 15.61
C GLU A 189 -12.39 -21.11 17.09
N THR A 190 -11.35 -21.84 17.56
CA THR A 190 -11.28 -22.30 18.96
C THR A 190 -10.61 -21.30 19.88
N HIS A 191 -9.91 -20.30 19.33
CA HIS A 191 -9.10 -19.32 20.06
C HIS A 191 -7.98 -19.95 20.90
N THR A 192 -7.45 -21.08 20.46
CA THR A 192 -6.36 -21.82 21.08
C THR A 192 -5.11 -21.75 20.22
N GLY A 193 -3.97 -22.19 20.75
CA GLY A 193 -2.69 -22.13 20.07
C GLY A 193 -1.92 -20.84 20.37
N ARG A 194 -0.69 -20.76 19.90
CA ARG A 194 0.27 -19.74 20.36
C ARG A 194 0.56 -18.69 19.31
N VAL A 195 1.03 -19.05 18.12
CA VAL A 195 1.53 -18.10 17.12
C VAL A 195 0.44 -17.77 16.11
N ARG A 196 0.12 -16.47 16.00
CA ARG A 196 -0.91 -15.94 15.09
C ARG A 196 -0.34 -15.48 13.76
N HIS A 197 0.74 -14.68 13.82
CA HIS A 197 1.37 -14.11 12.62
C HIS A 197 2.87 -13.99 12.81
N LEU A 198 3.59 -14.01 11.71
CA LEU A 198 4.96 -13.56 11.60
C LEU A 198 4.94 -12.19 10.90
N TYR A 199 5.44 -11.17 11.58
CA TYR A 199 5.64 -9.85 11.01
C TYR A 199 7.13 -9.70 10.70
N MET A 200 7.46 -9.39 9.46
CA MET A 200 8.83 -9.18 9.02
C MET A 200 8.95 -7.82 8.32
N ARG A 201 10.07 -7.14 8.55
CA ARG A 201 10.39 -5.87 7.91
C ARG A 201 11.89 -5.80 7.60
N GLN A 202 12.23 -5.11 6.52
CA GLN A 202 13.60 -4.80 6.14
C GLN A 202 13.74 -3.31 5.87
N GLY A 203 14.85 -2.70 6.31
CA GLY A 203 15.31 -1.43 5.78
C GLY A 203 15.91 -1.67 4.39
N TRP A 204 15.43 -0.96 3.38
CA TRP A 204 15.85 -1.18 2.01
C TRP A 204 17.32 -0.79 1.80
N HIS A 205 17.67 0.42 2.20
CA HIS A 205 19.03 0.94 2.07
C HIS A 205 19.98 0.42 3.15
N SER A 206 19.50 0.24 4.38
CA SER A 206 20.31 -0.23 5.50
C SER A 206 20.53 -1.75 5.51
N GLY A 207 19.65 -2.51 4.89
CA GLY A 207 19.64 -3.97 4.96
C GLY A 207 19.27 -4.54 6.33
N GLN A 208 18.96 -3.71 7.33
CA GLN A 208 18.56 -4.15 8.67
C GLN A 208 17.25 -4.94 8.62
N ARG A 209 17.16 -6.01 9.44
CA ARG A 209 16.06 -6.98 9.41
C ARG A 209 15.38 -7.10 10.76
N LEU A 210 14.04 -7.08 10.76
CA LEU A 210 13.20 -7.22 11.93
C LEU A 210 12.26 -8.41 11.76
N LEU A 211 12.19 -9.23 12.81
CA LEU A 211 11.16 -10.26 12.99
C LEU A 211 10.33 -9.93 14.22
N CYS A 212 8.99 -10.05 14.12
CA CYS A 212 8.12 -9.99 15.27
C CYS A 212 7.14 -11.17 15.24
N PHE A 213 7.14 -11.93 16.32
CA PHE A 213 6.12 -12.95 16.59
C PHE A 213 4.87 -12.29 17.14
N VAL A 214 3.74 -12.46 16.48
CA VAL A 214 2.43 -12.06 17.03
C VAL A 214 1.84 -13.29 17.71
N VAL A 215 1.66 -13.21 19.03
CA VAL A 215 1.32 -14.37 19.84
C VAL A 215 0.05 -14.21 20.67
N ASN A 216 -0.66 -15.30 20.85
CA ASN A 216 -1.70 -15.43 21.85
C ASN A 216 -1.05 -15.80 23.20
N GLY A 217 -0.90 -14.79 24.08
CA GLY A 217 -0.19 -14.92 25.36
C GLY A 217 1.05 -14.05 25.46
N ASN A 218 1.98 -14.39 26.38
CA ASN A 218 3.07 -13.49 26.73
C ASN A 218 4.40 -13.77 26.00
N GLY A 219 4.52 -14.89 25.26
CA GLY A 219 5.74 -15.28 24.57
C GLY A 219 5.69 -16.72 24.06
N LEU A 220 6.83 -17.27 23.71
CA LEU A 220 7.00 -18.63 23.20
C LEU A 220 7.70 -19.52 24.24
N PRO A 221 7.41 -20.82 24.30
CA PRO A 221 8.32 -21.79 24.89
C PRO A 221 9.70 -21.72 24.21
N ASN A 222 10.77 -21.90 24.94
CA ASN A 222 12.16 -21.85 24.46
C ASN A 222 12.50 -20.60 23.61
N GLU A 223 11.83 -19.48 23.90
CA GLU A 223 11.89 -18.25 23.11
C GLU A 223 13.31 -17.75 22.88
N ALA A 224 14.15 -17.77 23.92
CA ALA A 224 15.53 -17.28 23.84
C ALA A 224 16.36 -18.09 22.83
N GLU A 225 16.22 -19.41 22.82
CA GLU A 225 16.94 -20.33 21.92
C GLU A 225 16.46 -20.18 20.48
N ILE A 226 15.12 -20.16 20.27
CA ILE A 226 14.52 -19.94 18.95
C ILE A 226 14.97 -18.60 18.36
N CYS A 227 14.91 -17.53 19.15
CA CYS A 227 15.30 -16.20 18.70
C CYS A 227 16.81 -16.10 18.41
N ALA A 228 17.67 -16.71 19.24
CA ALA A 228 19.11 -16.71 19.00
C ALA A 228 19.47 -17.48 17.72
N THR A 229 18.81 -18.62 17.48
CA THR A 229 18.99 -19.41 16.26
C THR A 229 18.60 -18.59 15.02
N LEU A 230 17.41 -18.01 15.00
CA LEU A 230 16.94 -17.21 13.87
C LEU A 230 17.77 -15.94 13.65
N GLN A 231 18.22 -15.29 14.73
CA GLN A 231 19.09 -14.11 14.62
C GLN A 231 20.41 -14.48 13.93
N LYS A 232 21.02 -15.59 14.33
CA LYS A 232 22.29 -16.05 13.74
C LYS A 232 22.13 -16.50 12.29
N GLU A 233 21.10 -17.29 11.97
CA GLU A 233 20.88 -17.84 10.63
C GLU A 233 20.52 -16.73 9.60
N PHE A 234 19.76 -15.70 10.01
CA PHE A 234 19.23 -14.69 9.10
C PHE A 234 19.80 -13.29 9.31
N ALA A 235 20.80 -13.12 10.16
CA ALA A 235 21.41 -11.82 10.51
C ALA A 235 20.33 -10.77 10.91
N LEU A 236 19.38 -11.19 11.77
CA LEU A 236 18.32 -10.29 12.22
C LEU A 236 18.87 -9.22 13.14
N THR A 237 18.56 -7.95 12.83
CA THR A 237 18.94 -6.79 13.67
C THR A 237 18.19 -6.81 14.98
N THR A 238 16.91 -7.16 14.94
CA THR A 238 16.05 -7.17 16.13
C THR A 238 14.94 -8.21 16.00
N ILE A 239 14.57 -8.81 17.16
CA ILE A 239 13.43 -9.71 17.27
C ILE A 239 12.52 -9.22 18.40
N LEU A 240 11.23 -9.17 18.10
CA LEU A 240 10.18 -8.72 19.00
C LEU A 240 9.12 -9.79 19.19
N VAL A 241 8.37 -9.64 20.28
CA VAL A 241 7.11 -10.36 20.52
C VAL A 241 6.00 -9.35 20.75
N ASN A 242 4.97 -9.45 19.95
CA ASN A 242 3.75 -8.67 20.09
C ASN A 242 2.63 -9.56 20.65
N ARG A 243 2.05 -9.13 21.77
CA ARG A 243 0.94 -9.85 22.39
C ARG A 243 -0.38 -9.42 21.76
N ASN A 244 -1.06 -10.37 21.14
CA ASN A 244 -2.45 -10.21 20.69
C ASN A 244 -3.29 -11.43 21.10
N SER A 245 -3.96 -11.33 22.23
CA SER A 245 -4.87 -12.38 22.74
C SER A 245 -6.35 -12.02 22.51
N GLU A 246 -6.63 -10.94 21.79
CA GLU A 246 -7.98 -10.49 21.51
C GLU A 246 -8.59 -11.28 20.32
N ARG A 247 -9.90 -11.47 20.35
CA ARG A 247 -10.68 -12.06 19.25
C ARG A 247 -10.98 -10.98 18.22
N THR A 248 -10.01 -10.65 17.39
CA THR A 248 -10.06 -9.53 16.46
C THR A 248 -9.29 -9.84 15.16
N ASN A 249 -9.68 -9.17 14.08
CA ASN A 249 -8.95 -9.19 12.80
C ASN A 249 -7.72 -8.24 12.80
N VAL A 250 -7.52 -7.46 13.87
CA VAL A 250 -6.33 -6.63 14.02
C VAL A 250 -5.13 -7.54 14.28
N ILE A 251 -4.10 -7.44 13.46
CA ILE A 251 -2.93 -8.33 13.53
C ILE A 251 -2.09 -8.03 14.76
N LEU A 252 -1.68 -6.76 14.94
CA LEU A 252 -0.84 -6.33 16.04
C LEU A 252 -1.66 -5.95 17.27
N GLY A 253 -1.35 -6.55 18.42
CA GLY A 253 -1.87 -6.10 19.71
C GLY A 253 -1.14 -4.87 20.22
N ARG A 254 -1.61 -4.30 21.31
CA ARG A 254 -1.10 -3.03 21.86
C ARG A 254 0.26 -3.15 22.56
N ARG A 255 0.67 -4.36 22.96
CA ARG A 255 1.91 -4.58 23.74
C ARG A 255 2.93 -5.32 22.91
N THR A 256 4.07 -4.65 22.70
CA THR A 256 5.24 -5.22 22.04
C THR A 256 6.42 -5.14 22.97
N ARG A 257 7.23 -6.20 23.04
CA ARG A 257 8.50 -6.21 23.76
C ARG A 257 9.62 -6.68 22.86
N THR A 258 10.80 -6.18 23.11
CA THR A 258 12.01 -6.61 22.44
C THR A 258 12.54 -7.87 23.12
N VAL A 259 12.94 -8.87 22.32
CA VAL A 259 13.61 -10.07 22.78
C VAL A 259 15.11 -9.96 22.52
N LEU A 260 15.49 -9.55 21.32
CA LEU A 260 16.88 -9.35 20.92
C LEU A 260 17.00 -8.04 20.12
N GLY A 261 18.15 -7.38 20.25
CA GLY A 261 18.49 -6.17 19.50
C GLY A 261 17.82 -4.90 20.04
N PRO A 262 17.78 -3.81 19.24
CA PRO A 262 17.33 -2.48 19.69
C PRO A 262 15.81 -2.30 19.69
N GLY A 263 15.01 -3.25 19.20
CA GLY A 263 13.55 -3.13 19.08
C GLY A 263 13.06 -2.37 17.84
N VAL A 264 13.96 -1.81 17.08
CA VAL A 264 13.70 -1.05 15.84
C VAL A 264 14.74 -1.39 14.79
N ILE A 265 14.45 -1.06 13.55
CA ILE A 265 15.43 -0.97 12.46
C ILE A 265 15.50 0.47 11.95
N GLU A 266 16.60 0.80 11.36
CA GLU A 266 16.83 2.11 10.73
C GLU A 266 16.84 1.95 9.21
N ASP A 267 16.39 2.97 8.50
CA ASP A 267 16.46 3.07 7.05
C ASP A 267 16.46 4.54 6.62
N THR A 268 16.54 4.74 5.31
CA THR A 268 16.44 6.08 4.70
C THR A 268 15.37 6.03 3.61
N LEU A 269 14.53 7.06 3.51
CA LEU A 269 13.57 7.23 2.42
C LEU A 269 13.71 8.64 1.86
N ALA A 270 14.07 8.76 0.59
CA ALA A 270 14.30 10.04 -0.08
C ALA A 270 15.22 10.98 0.73
N GLY A 271 16.29 10.45 1.34
CA GLY A 271 17.23 11.19 2.17
C GLY A 271 16.82 11.43 3.63
N VAL A 272 15.59 11.04 4.02
CA VAL A 272 15.08 11.19 5.40
C VAL A 272 15.43 9.94 6.22
N PRO A 273 16.24 10.07 7.31
CA PRO A 273 16.57 8.93 8.17
C PRO A 273 15.40 8.58 9.06
N LEU A 274 15.02 7.30 9.08
CA LEU A 274 13.86 6.79 9.79
C LEU A 274 14.25 5.69 10.78
N ARG A 275 13.52 5.61 11.89
CA ARG A 275 13.52 4.47 12.82
C ARG A 275 12.14 3.81 12.81
N MET A 276 12.11 2.51 12.69
CA MET A 276 10.87 1.77 12.47
C MET A 276 10.81 0.52 13.34
N GLY A 277 9.79 0.43 14.16
CA GLY A 277 9.38 -0.80 14.84
C GLY A 277 8.28 -1.51 14.04
N VAL A 278 7.29 -2.04 14.76
CA VAL A 278 6.19 -2.80 14.13
C VAL A 278 4.94 -1.96 13.86
N HIS A 279 4.76 -0.85 14.58
CA HIS A 279 3.55 -0.03 14.51
C HIS A 279 3.65 1.12 13.51
N GLU A 280 4.86 1.60 13.21
CA GLU A 280 5.09 2.74 12.34
C GLU A 280 4.76 2.38 10.89
N PHE A 281 4.05 3.31 10.24
CA PHE A 281 3.81 3.24 8.80
C PHE A 281 5.11 3.55 8.05
N TYR A 282 5.39 2.78 7.02
CA TYR A 282 6.49 3.00 6.08
C TYR A 282 6.10 2.44 4.73
N GLN A 283 6.42 3.14 3.65
CA GLN A 283 6.12 2.70 2.30
C GLN A 283 6.75 1.33 2.01
N VAL A 284 5.93 0.38 1.55
CA VAL A 284 6.37 -1.02 1.41
C VAL A 284 7.27 -1.28 0.21
N ASN A 285 7.39 -0.32 -0.69
CA ASN A 285 8.27 -0.34 -1.86
C ASN A 285 9.10 0.95 -1.83
N THR A 286 10.25 0.92 -1.18
CA THR A 286 11.11 2.08 -0.97
C THR A 286 11.55 2.72 -2.29
N PRO A 287 12.11 2.00 -3.30
CA PRO A 287 12.53 2.61 -4.55
C PRO A 287 11.39 3.30 -5.31
N ALA A 288 10.21 2.68 -5.38
CA ALA A 288 9.08 3.31 -6.06
C ALA A 288 8.47 4.47 -5.27
N ALA A 289 8.56 4.45 -3.93
CA ALA A 289 8.18 5.59 -3.09
C ALA A 289 9.12 6.79 -3.30
N GLU A 290 10.40 6.55 -3.53
CA GLU A 290 11.36 7.61 -3.89
C GLU A 290 11.03 8.25 -5.24
N VAL A 291 10.59 7.46 -6.22
CA VAL A 291 10.07 7.99 -7.50
C VAL A 291 8.82 8.85 -7.28
N LEU A 292 7.88 8.38 -6.44
CA LEU A 292 6.68 9.12 -6.08
C LEU A 292 7.02 10.46 -5.40
N TYR A 293 7.93 10.45 -4.43
CA TYR A 293 8.34 11.64 -3.67
C TYR A 293 9.10 12.64 -4.55
N ALA A 294 9.96 12.14 -5.46
CA ALA A 294 10.63 12.99 -6.45
C ALA A 294 9.63 13.71 -7.36
N LYS A 295 8.56 13.03 -7.80
CA LYS A 295 7.50 13.66 -8.59
C LYS A 295 6.68 14.65 -7.76
N ALA A 296 6.36 14.35 -6.52
CA ALA A 296 5.68 15.27 -5.63
C ALA A 296 6.52 16.54 -5.38
N ARG A 297 7.83 16.39 -5.18
CA ARG A 297 8.79 17.51 -5.04
C ARG A 297 8.86 18.37 -6.30
N GLU A 298 8.94 17.74 -7.49
CA GLU A 298 8.90 18.45 -8.79
C GLU A 298 7.62 19.29 -8.92
N TYR A 299 6.46 18.72 -8.56
CA TYR A 299 5.18 19.42 -8.66
C TYR A 299 5.01 20.52 -7.63
N ALA A 300 5.54 20.34 -6.43
CA ALA A 300 5.56 21.35 -5.38
C ALA A 300 6.27 22.62 -5.83
N GLY A 301 7.37 22.50 -6.58
CA GLY A 301 8.13 23.63 -7.10
C GLY A 301 8.47 24.64 -6.02
N LEU A 302 9.00 24.14 -4.88
CA LEU A 302 9.30 24.93 -3.70
C LEU A 302 10.42 25.95 -3.98
N LYS A 303 10.39 27.04 -3.24
CA LYS A 303 11.39 28.10 -3.23
C LYS A 303 11.97 28.26 -1.82
N PRO A 304 13.20 28.78 -1.66
CA PRO A 304 13.88 28.86 -0.36
C PRO A 304 13.09 29.59 0.74
N ASP A 305 12.24 30.54 0.40
CA ASP A 305 11.44 31.32 1.37
C ASP A 305 10.04 30.74 1.61
N ASP A 306 9.67 29.65 0.94
CA ASP A 306 8.32 29.10 1.01
C ASP A 306 8.01 28.46 2.37
N PHE A 307 6.73 28.54 2.71
CA PHE A 307 6.08 27.78 3.76
C PHE A 307 5.35 26.57 3.16
N LEU A 308 5.80 25.36 3.52
CA LEU A 308 5.20 24.10 3.15
C LEU A 308 4.27 23.58 4.26
N LEU A 309 3.03 23.28 3.92
CA LEU A 309 2.09 22.56 4.80
C LEU A 309 1.89 21.15 4.28
N ASP A 310 2.15 20.13 5.11
CA ASP A 310 1.99 18.69 4.80
C ASP A 310 0.85 18.12 5.64
N LEU A 311 -0.32 17.92 5.02
CA LEU A 311 -1.51 17.36 5.67
C LEU A 311 -1.59 15.85 5.46
N TYR A 312 -1.94 15.11 6.51
CA TYR A 312 -1.85 13.65 6.57
C TYR A 312 -0.38 13.17 6.49
N CYS A 313 0.52 13.88 7.14
CA CYS A 313 1.95 13.73 6.90
C CYS A 313 2.56 12.41 7.40
N GLY A 314 1.84 11.60 8.19
CA GLY A 314 2.39 10.39 8.78
C GLY A 314 3.64 10.67 9.63
N MET A 315 4.75 10.00 9.32
CA MET A 315 6.06 10.26 9.93
C MET A 315 6.78 11.49 9.32
N GLY A 316 6.08 12.32 8.55
CA GLY A 316 6.62 13.54 7.95
C GLY A 316 7.56 13.31 6.76
N THR A 317 7.59 12.11 6.20
CA THR A 317 8.61 11.72 5.22
C THR A 317 8.55 12.52 3.92
N ILE A 318 7.35 12.85 3.42
CA ILE A 318 7.19 13.66 2.20
C ILE A 318 7.69 15.07 2.47
N GLY A 319 7.15 15.76 3.48
CA GLY A 319 7.53 17.13 3.80
C GLY A 319 9.00 17.27 4.16
N LEU A 320 9.55 16.37 5.01
CA LEU A 320 10.97 16.39 5.39
C LEU A 320 11.91 16.17 4.21
N SER A 321 11.53 15.33 3.23
CA SER A 321 12.35 15.11 2.02
C SER A 321 12.50 16.36 1.16
N MET A 322 11.61 17.33 1.31
CA MET A 322 11.58 18.58 0.55
C MET A 322 12.06 19.79 1.36
N LEU A 323 12.36 19.63 2.65
CA LEU A 323 12.65 20.75 3.55
C LEU A 323 13.90 21.55 3.16
N ALA A 324 14.83 20.95 2.42
CA ALA A 324 15.98 21.68 1.88
C ALA A 324 15.59 22.77 0.86
N ASP A 325 14.41 22.65 0.24
CA ASP A 325 13.94 23.55 -0.80
C ASP A 325 13.02 24.66 -0.29
N CYS A 326 12.66 24.66 1.01
CA CYS A 326 11.76 25.65 1.59
C CYS A 326 12.26 26.18 2.94
N LYS A 327 11.64 27.25 3.41
CA LYS A 327 12.00 27.90 4.68
C LYS A 327 11.45 27.16 5.89
N ARG A 328 10.22 26.65 5.80
CA ARG A 328 9.48 26.07 6.93
C ARG A 328 8.56 24.97 6.48
N LEU A 329 8.43 23.94 7.32
CA LEU A 329 7.46 22.85 7.20
C LEU A 329 6.53 22.86 8.42
N VAL A 330 5.21 22.73 8.18
CA VAL A 330 4.27 22.29 9.21
C VAL A 330 3.65 20.98 8.74
N GLY A 331 3.77 19.92 9.54
CA GLY A 331 3.17 18.61 9.30
C GLY A 331 1.99 18.36 10.23
N VAL A 332 0.90 17.81 9.73
CA VAL A 332 -0.30 17.47 10.50
C VAL A 332 -0.66 16.01 10.31
N GLU A 333 -0.82 15.30 11.41
CA GLU A 333 -1.18 13.87 11.43
C GLU A 333 -2.04 13.57 12.67
N VAL A 334 -3.02 12.69 12.53
CA VAL A 334 -3.94 12.33 13.61
C VAL A 334 -3.39 11.22 14.51
N VAL A 335 -2.42 10.43 14.04
CA VAL A 335 -1.84 9.30 14.76
C VAL A 335 -0.69 9.76 15.65
N PRO A 336 -0.82 9.74 17.00
CA PRO A 336 0.19 10.29 17.90
C PRO A 336 1.59 9.67 17.72
N GLN A 337 1.67 8.35 17.50
CA GLN A 337 2.92 7.63 17.33
C GLN A 337 3.66 8.07 16.04
N ALA A 338 2.92 8.38 14.97
CA ALA A 338 3.50 8.88 13.73
C ALA A 338 4.06 10.29 13.92
N VAL A 339 3.34 11.15 14.65
CA VAL A 339 3.80 12.51 14.99
C VAL A 339 5.06 12.48 15.84
N GLU A 340 5.14 11.61 16.85
CA GLU A 340 6.36 11.46 17.65
C GLU A 340 7.53 10.98 16.80
N GLY A 341 7.31 10.02 15.89
CA GLY A 341 8.33 9.58 14.93
C GLY A 341 8.80 10.69 14.00
N ALA A 342 7.89 11.58 13.56
CA ALA A 342 8.24 12.77 12.76
C ALA A 342 9.09 13.75 13.55
N LYS A 343 8.74 14.04 14.80
CA LYS A 343 9.52 14.90 15.70
C LYS A 343 10.90 14.34 16.03
N GLU A 344 10.98 13.03 16.31
CA GLU A 344 12.27 12.37 16.51
C GLU A 344 13.15 12.45 15.26
N THR A 345 12.56 12.28 14.07
CA THR A 345 13.27 12.41 12.79
C THR A 345 13.76 13.83 12.58
N ALA A 346 12.93 14.85 12.83
CA ALA A 346 13.32 16.25 12.75
C ALA A 346 14.46 16.57 13.72
N ALA A 347 14.39 16.12 14.97
CA ALA A 347 15.45 16.31 15.95
C ALA A 347 16.78 15.66 15.54
N ARG A 348 16.74 14.45 14.94
CA ARG A 348 17.94 13.77 14.40
C ARG A 348 18.56 14.53 13.23
N LEU A 349 17.77 15.27 12.48
CA LEU A 349 18.23 16.17 11.42
C LEU A 349 18.70 17.53 11.94
N GLY A 350 18.65 17.76 13.26
CA GLY A 350 19.03 19.04 13.88
C GLY A 350 18.04 20.17 13.60
N LEU A 351 16.79 19.85 13.32
CA LEU A 351 15.74 20.81 13.02
C LEU A 351 14.99 21.20 14.30
N ASP A 352 14.75 22.47 14.48
CA ASP A 352 13.89 23.01 15.51
C ASP A 352 12.44 23.20 15.01
N ALA A 353 11.54 23.61 15.91
CA ALA A 353 10.13 23.82 15.59
C ALA A 353 9.89 25.01 14.63
N ASP A 354 10.83 25.94 14.50
CA ASP A 354 10.71 27.03 13.54
C ASP A 354 10.94 26.53 12.12
N ARG A 355 11.76 25.48 11.95
CA ARG A 355 12.02 24.80 10.67
C ARG A 355 11.03 23.70 10.35
N ALA A 356 10.66 22.84 11.32
CA ALA A 356 9.76 21.72 11.14
C ALA A 356 8.87 21.50 12.37
N ASP A 357 7.62 21.91 12.29
CA ASP A 357 6.61 21.77 13.35
C ASP A 357 5.63 20.62 13.01
N PHE A 358 5.51 19.64 13.90
CA PHE A 358 4.60 18.51 13.72
C PHE A 358 3.50 18.51 14.77
N ARG A 359 2.22 18.50 14.30
CA ARG A 359 1.02 18.64 15.13
C ARG A 359 0.19 17.36 15.08
N CYS A 360 -0.17 16.86 16.27
CA CYS A 360 -1.08 15.73 16.42
C CYS A 360 -2.52 16.22 16.42
N GLN A 361 -3.16 16.24 15.26
CA GLN A 361 -4.50 16.78 15.07
C GLN A 361 -5.17 16.17 13.83
N ASP A 362 -6.50 16.17 13.79
CA ASP A 362 -7.25 15.87 12.56
C ASP A 362 -6.91 16.90 11.47
N ALA A 363 -6.69 16.45 10.24
CA ALA A 363 -6.21 17.30 9.16
C ALA A 363 -7.18 18.43 8.81
N GLY A 364 -8.49 18.14 8.76
CA GLY A 364 -9.50 19.15 8.48
C GLY A 364 -9.60 20.19 9.58
N ALA A 365 -9.60 19.75 10.85
CA ALA A 365 -9.63 20.66 12.00
C ALA A 365 -8.37 21.52 12.10
N ALA A 366 -7.18 20.95 11.86
CA ALA A 366 -5.93 21.69 11.86
C ALA A 366 -5.85 22.70 10.71
N ALA A 367 -6.27 22.30 9.51
CA ALA A 367 -6.30 23.16 8.35
C ALA A 367 -7.25 24.37 8.56
N ALA A 368 -8.46 24.12 9.09
CA ALA A 368 -9.41 25.17 9.44
C ALA A 368 -8.86 26.12 10.51
N GLN A 369 -8.21 25.60 11.56
CA GLN A 369 -7.56 26.41 12.58
C GLN A 369 -6.44 27.27 11.98
N LEU A 370 -5.55 26.70 11.17
CA LEU A 370 -4.47 27.42 10.50
C LEU A 370 -5.01 28.53 9.60
N ALA A 371 -6.08 28.25 8.83
CA ALA A 371 -6.74 29.25 7.99
C ALA A 371 -7.30 30.42 8.83
N ALA A 372 -7.98 30.13 9.96
CA ALA A 372 -8.51 31.10 10.88
C ALA A 372 -7.42 31.94 11.57
N GLU A 373 -6.25 31.35 11.87
CA GLU A 373 -5.06 32.02 12.39
C GLU A 373 -4.36 32.90 11.33
N GLY A 374 -4.81 32.87 10.09
CA GLY A 374 -4.24 33.64 8.99
C GLY A 374 -2.98 33.02 8.37
N ALA A 375 -2.75 31.74 8.58
CA ALA A 375 -1.64 31.03 7.93
C ALA A 375 -1.77 31.12 6.39
N ARG A 376 -0.65 31.31 5.72
CA ARG A 376 -0.58 31.42 4.25
C ARG A 376 0.56 30.52 3.75
N PRO A 377 0.36 29.20 3.72
CA PRO A 377 1.30 28.30 3.08
C PRO A 377 1.41 28.59 1.59
N ASP A 378 2.63 28.58 1.06
CA ASP A 378 2.87 28.75 -0.37
C ASP A 378 2.52 27.48 -1.14
N VAL A 379 2.78 26.33 -0.54
CA VAL A 379 2.50 25.00 -1.07
C VAL A 379 1.83 24.13 0.00
N ILE A 380 0.79 23.43 -0.39
CA ILE A 380 0.17 22.39 0.45
C ILE A 380 0.33 21.04 -0.23
N ILE A 381 0.84 20.05 0.52
CA ILE A 381 0.82 18.64 0.14
C ILE A 381 -0.28 17.93 0.93
N VAL A 382 -0.99 17.02 0.28
CA VAL A 382 -1.95 16.14 0.94
C VAL A 382 -1.71 14.69 0.50
N ASP A 383 -1.64 13.75 1.46
CA ASP A 383 -1.61 12.30 1.21
C ASP A 383 -2.72 11.61 2.02
N PRO A 384 -4.00 11.84 1.66
CA PRO A 384 -5.13 11.38 2.44
C PRO A 384 -5.32 9.86 2.35
N PRO A 385 -6.05 9.25 3.29
CA PRO A 385 -6.44 7.85 3.22
C PRO A 385 -7.32 7.58 1.98
N ARG A 386 -7.60 6.30 1.67
CA ARG A 386 -8.36 5.87 0.48
C ARG A 386 -9.70 6.57 0.24
N LYS A 387 -10.31 7.16 1.27
CA LYS A 387 -11.55 7.94 1.15
C LYS A 387 -11.36 9.34 0.55
N GLY A 388 -10.13 9.81 0.41
CA GLY A 388 -9.78 11.16 -0.01
C GLY A 388 -9.87 12.18 1.13
N CYS A 389 -9.74 13.46 0.80
CA CYS A 389 -9.93 14.56 1.74
C CYS A 389 -11.42 14.71 2.08
N ASP A 390 -11.70 15.20 3.29
CA ASP A 390 -13.03 15.67 3.64
C ASP A 390 -13.24 17.12 3.18
N GLU A 391 -14.49 17.56 3.21
CA GLU A 391 -14.87 18.89 2.74
C GLU A 391 -14.24 20.00 3.58
N ALA A 392 -14.07 19.80 4.88
CA ALA A 392 -13.43 20.77 5.77
C ALA A 392 -11.97 21.01 5.37
N THR A 393 -11.23 19.95 5.07
CA THR A 393 -9.84 20.03 4.57
C THR A 393 -9.78 20.79 3.25
N LEU A 394 -10.63 20.45 2.29
CA LEU A 394 -10.65 21.10 0.96
C LEU A 394 -11.02 22.59 1.07
N THR A 395 -12.00 22.93 1.90
CA THR A 395 -12.42 24.31 2.16
C THR A 395 -11.28 25.13 2.76
N ALA A 396 -10.62 24.61 3.79
CA ALA A 396 -9.49 25.28 4.43
C ALA A 396 -8.31 25.48 3.46
N ILE A 397 -8.02 24.51 2.58
CA ILE A 397 -7.01 24.65 1.52
C ILE A 397 -7.38 25.83 0.60
N ALA A 398 -8.63 25.90 0.17
CA ALA A 398 -9.10 27.00 -0.71
C ALA A 398 -9.01 28.36 -0.02
N GLU A 399 -9.33 28.45 1.29
CA GLU A 399 -9.23 29.69 2.11
C GLU A 399 -7.79 30.14 2.34
N MET A 400 -6.89 29.20 2.67
CA MET A 400 -5.44 29.49 2.80
C MET A 400 -4.81 29.93 1.48
N ALA A 401 -5.39 29.50 0.37
CA ALA A 401 -5.07 29.95 -0.97
C ALA A 401 -3.60 29.76 -1.40
N PRO A 402 -2.99 28.56 -1.20
CA PRO A 402 -1.63 28.29 -1.66
C PRO A 402 -1.52 28.45 -3.18
N ARG A 403 -0.32 28.84 -3.65
CA ARG A 403 -0.07 28.90 -5.11
C ARG A 403 -0.10 27.51 -5.77
N THR A 404 0.26 26.45 -5.00
CA THR A 404 0.30 25.08 -5.49
C THR A 404 -0.27 24.11 -4.43
N VAL A 405 -1.12 23.20 -4.88
CA VAL A 405 -1.52 22.01 -4.10
C VAL A 405 -1.00 20.78 -4.81
N VAL A 406 -0.27 19.93 -4.09
CA VAL A 406 0.17 18.62 -4.56
C VAL A 406 -0.61 17.56 -3.82
N MET A 407 -1.36 16.75 -4.57
CA MET A 407 -2.19 15.70 -4.00
C MET A 407 -1.59 14.35 -4.38
N VAL A 408 -1.11 13.60 -3.38
CA VAL A 408 -0.68 12.20 -3.50
C VAL A 408 -1.86 11.33 -3.15
N SER A 409 -2.13 10.27 -3.91
CA SER A 409 -3.29 9.43 -3.63
C SER A 409 -3.15 8.01 -4.15
N CYS A 410 -3.48 7.04 -3.30
CA CYS A 410 -3.60 5.63 -3.65
C CYS A 410 -4.97 5.25 -4.27
N ASN A 411 -5.82 6.23 -4.54
CA ASN A 411 -7.14 6.04 -5.14
C ASN A 411 -7.45 7.14 -6.15
N ALA A 412 -7.25 6.87 -7.42
CA ALA A 412 -7.47 7.83 -8.50
C ALA A 412 -8.92 8.38 -8.54
N ALA A 413 -9.93 7.60 -8.11
CA ALA A 413 -11.31 8.04 -8.11
C ALA A 413 -11.57 9.16 -7.09
N THR A 414 -11.04 9.00 -5.86
CA THR A 414 -11.14 10.04 -4.82
C THR A 414 -10.25 11.24 -5.14
N ALA A 415 -9.06 11.02 -5.69
CA ALA A 415 -8.19 12.11 -6.17
C ALA A 415 -8.88 12.95 -7.24
N ALA A 416 -9.55 12.32 -8.21
CA ALA A 416 -10.29 13.01 -9.25
C ALA A 416 -11.48 13.81 -8.70
N ARG A 417 -12.19 13.28 -7.67
CA ARG A 417 -13.27 13.99 -6.97
C ARG A 417 -12.75 15.25 -6.26
N ASP A 418 -11.66 15.07 -5.49
CA ASP A 418 -11.09 16.14 -4.67
C ASP A 418 -10.45 17.22 -5.55
N ALA A 419 -9.75 16.82 -6.62
CA ALA A 419 -9.20 17.73 -7.62
C ALA A 419 -10.31 18.54 -8.32
N LYS A 420 -11.42 17.88 -8.68
CA LYS A 420 -12.59 18.58 -9.25
C LYS A 420 -13.12 19.65 -8.29
N TRP A 421 -13.30 19.29 -7.01
CA TRP A 421 -13.76 20.24 -6.01
C TRP A 421 -12.85 21.48 -5.95
N LEU A 422 -11.54 21.29 -5.93
CA LEU A 422 -10.57 22.40 -5.92
C LEU A 422 -10.64 23.23 -7.23
N THR A 423 -10.89 22.59 -8.39
CA THR A 423 -11.04 23.36 -9.64
C THR A 423 -12.30 24.22 -9.65
N GLU A 424 -13.34 23.83 -8.96
CA GLU A 424 -14.54 24.64 -8.75
C GLU A 424 -14.32 25.79 -7.73
N HIS A 425 -13.14 25.78 -7.02
CA HIS A 425 -12.78 26.76 -5.99
C HIS A 425 -11.48 27.51 -6.31
N GLY A 426 -11.23 27.80 -7.58
CA GLY A 426 -10.17 28.73 -8.02
C GLY A 426 -8.82 28.08 -8.32
N TYR A 427 -8.76 26.76 -8.45
CA TYR A 427 -7.57 26.04 -8.88
C TYR A 427 -7.71 25.50 -10.31
N LYS A 428 -6.58 25.24 -10.94
CA LYS A 428 -6.48 24.52 -12.20
C LYS A 428 -5.70 23.24 -11.98
N ALA A 429 -6.27 22.10 -12.37
CA ALA A 429 -5.51 20.85 -12.47
C ALA A 429 -4.56 20.94 -13.67
N VAL A 430 -3.26 20.83 -13.42
CA VAL A 430 -2.20 21.02 -14.42
C VAL A 430 -1.79 19.70 -15.05
N GLU A 431 -1.52 18.69 -14.22
CA GLU A 431 -1.08 17.37 -14.64
C GLU A 431 -1.37 16.35 -13.53
N VAL A 432 -1.60 15.11 -13.95
CA VAL A 432 -1.76 13.96 -13.04
C VAL A 432 -0.77 12.87 -13.44
N GLN A 433 0.23 12.63 -12.63
CA GLN A 433 1.23 11.61 -12.88
C GLN A 433 0.88 10.31 -12.15
N PRO A 434 0.55 9.23 -12.86
CA PRO A 434 0.46 7.91 -12.26
C PRO A 434 1.85 7.37 -11.88
N VAL A 435 1.96 6.66 -10.75
CA VAL A 435 3.19 6.02 -10.26
C VAL A 435 2.87 4.61 -9.81
N ASP A 436 3.67 3.63 -10.24
CA ASP A 436 3.48 2.24 -9.83
C ASP A 436 4.27 1.90 -8.56
N LEU A 437 3.64 2.02 -7.39
CA LEU A 437 4.19 1.57 -6.11
C LEU A 437 4.01 0.07 -5.87
N PHE A 438 3.07 -0.56 -6.56
CA PHE A 438 2.62 -1.92 -6.27
C PHE A 438 2.60 -2.81 -7.52
N PRO A 439 3.76 -3.05 -8.16
CA PRO A 439 3.85 -3.96 -9.31
C PRO A 439 3.15 -5.30 -9.06
N ARG A 440 2.59 -5.86 -10.12
CA ARG A 440 1.82 -7.11 -10.15
C ARG A 440 0.46 -7.04 -9.45
N THR A 441 0.10 -5.86 -8.91
CA THR A 441 -1.21 -5.62 -8.30
C THR A 441 -2.01 -4.59 -9.09
N LYS A 442 -3.29 -4.51 -8.82
CA LYS A 442 -4.20 -3.52 -9.44
C LYS A 442 -4.03 -2.08 -8.93
N HIS A 443 -3.24 -1.89 -7.88
CA HIS A 443 -3.08 -0.59 -7.25
C HIS A 443 -2.14 0.30 -8.05
N VAL A 444 -2.50 1.57 -8.15
CA VAL A 444 -1.69 2.64 -8.74
C VAL A 444 -1.82 3.88 -7.87
N GLU A 445 -0.70 4.53 -7.61
CA GLU A 445 -0.65 5.86 -6.99
C GLU A 445 -0.76 6.93 -8.07
N CYS A 446 -1.21 8.12 -7.69
CA CYS A 446 -1.12 9.27 -8.57
C CYS A 446 -0.73 10.52 -7.79
N VAL A 447 0.04 11.38 -8.46
CA VAL A 447 0.41 12.72 -7.97
C VAL A 447 -0.31 13.73 -8.84
N VAL A 448 -1.12 14.59 -8.23
CA VAL A 448 -1.89 15.63 -8.93
C VAL A 448 -1.28 16.98 -8.62
N LYS A 449 -0.95 17.74 -9.65
CA LYS A 449 -0.55 19.14 -9.54
C LYS A 449 -1.73 20.05 -9.79
N LEU A 450 -2.06 20.87 -8.79
CA LEU A 450 -3.01 21.94 -8.93
C LEU A 450 -2.33 23.28 -8.66
N THR A 451 -2.62 24.27 -9.46
CA THR A 451 -2.13 25.65 -9.28
C THR A 451 -3.29 26.60 -9.15
N ARG A 452 -3.12 27.64 -8.35
CA ARG A 452 -4.11 28.70 -8.26
C ARG A 452 -4.19 29.44 -9.59
N GLY A 453 -5.42 29.66 -10.10
CA GLY A 453 -5.70 30.37 -11.34
C GLY A 453 -5.53 31.90 -11.20
#